data_0bd2379db2bf19cee244bb17656124dc
#
_entry.id   0bd2379db2bf19cee244bb17656124dc
#
_cell.length_a   1.000
_cell.length_b   1.000
_cell.length_c   1.000
_cell.angle_alpha   90.00
_cell.angle_beta   90.00
_cell.angle_gamma   90.00
#
_symmetry.space_group_name_H-M   'P 1'
#
loop_
_entity.id
_entity.type
_entity.pdbx_description
1 polymer ?
#
loop_
_entity_poly.entity_id
_entity_poly.type
_entity_poly.pdbx_seq_one_letter_code
_entity_poly.pdbx_strand_id
1 'polypeptide(L)'
;MCIRDRGKVDGSLDGHPFWWLSLVSILTAVTLAIFDIIPIVVGVILGVIALLLSKVITPNEAYSSIHWQVIIVIAAFLPMGAAIQRTGLDIIISNSISSFVNLFPADILPYLLLALIYFITMILTEIASNAATAIIMTPITLSLAANFGFDPKPFIFAVCYAASASFITPVGYQTNLMVFGPGGYRYSDYIKVGLPLGLILWIVSVIMIPMIWPF
;
A
#
# COMPACT_ATOMS: atom_id res chain seq x y z
N MET A 1 9.44 13.74 -32.06
CA MET A 1 8.80 12.43 -31.77
C MET A 1 7.49 12.73 -31.04
N CYS A 2 6.35 12.57 -31.71
CA CYS A 2 5.06 13.07 -31.26
C CYS A 2 4.55 12.30 -30.04
N ILE A 3 4.47 12.97 -28.90
CA ILE A 3 3.60 12.55 -27.79
C ILE A 3 2.17 12.96 -28.20
N ARG A 4 1.51 12.10 -28.93
CA ARG A 4 0.11 12.24 -29.28
C ARG A 4 -0.62 10.96 -28.90
N ASP A 5 -0.87 10.82 -27.59
CA ASP A 5 -1.97 10.02 -27.06
C ASP A 5 -2.25 10.50 -25.64
N ARG A 6 -2.71 11.73 -25.54
CA ARG A 6 -3.69 12.03 -24.49
C ARG A 6 -4.95 11.35 -24.95
N GLY A 7 -5.18 10.13 -24.49
CA GLY A 7 -6.53 9.60 -24.44
C GLY A 7 -7.39 10.71 -23.83
N LYS A 8 -8.27 11.27 -24.60
CA LYS A 8 -9.30 12.16 -24.10
C LYS A 8 -10.04 11.41 -23.03
N VAL A 9 -9.68 11.67 -21.77
CA VAL A 9 -10.64 11.54 -20.70
C VAL A 9 -11.61 12.70 -20.98
N ASP A 10 -12.58 12.45 -21.85
CA ASP A 10 -13.79 13.27 -21.94
C ASP A 10 -14.57 13.01 -20.64
N GLY A 11 -13.97 13.46 -19.52
CA GLY A 11 -14.61 13.56 -18.22
C GLY A 11 -15.46 14.82 -18.20
N SER A 12 -16.36 14.97 -19.14
CA SER A 12 -17.48 15.88 -18.95
C SER A 12 -18.46 15.19 -18.00
N LEU A 13 -18.24 15.36 -16.69
CA LEU A 13 -19.30 15.14 -15.68
C LEU A 13 -20.54 16.00 -15.96
N ASP A 14 -20.46 16.91 -16.91
CA ASP A 14 -21.49 17.88 -17.29
C ASP A 14 -22.62 17.32 -18.15
N GLY A 15 -22.64 16.02 -18.46
CA GLY A 15 -23.63 15.44 -19.37
C GLY A 15 -24.67 14.48 -18.75
N HIS A 16 -24.42 13.92 -17.57
CA HIS A 16 -25.37 12.98 -16.96
C HIS A 16 -26.19 13.66 -15.84
N PRO A 17 -27.53 13.74 -15.98
CA PRO A 17 -28.39 14.37 -14.97
C PRO A 17 -28.36 13.67 -13.61
N PHE A 18 -27.74 12.49 -13.51
CA PHE A 18 -27.72 11.64 -12.30
C PHE A 18 -26.31 11.41 -11.74
N TRP A 19 -25.33 12.30 -12.00
CA TRP A 19 -23.97 12.17 -11.46
C TRP A 19 -23.91 12.08 -9.92
N TRP A 20 -24.86 12.70 -9.23
CA TRP A 20 -25.02 12.64 -7.77
C TRP A 20 -25.28 11.21 -7.25
N LEU A 21 -25.84 10.30 -8.08
CA LEU A 21 -26.04 8.91 -7.73
C LEU A 21 -24.73 8.19 -7.41
N SER A 22 -23.62 8.56 -8.06
CA SER A 22 -22.32 7.98 -7.77
C SER A 22 -21.84 8.35 -6.35
N LEU A 23 -22.04 9.61 -5.94
CA LEU A 23 -21.72 10.04 -4.58
C LEU A 23 -22.60 9.35 -3.54
N VAL A 24 -23.91 9.27 -3.80
CA VAL A 24 -24.86 8.58 -2.90
C VAL A 24 -24.49 7.10 -2.77
N SER A 25 -24.15 6.43 -3.87
CA SER A 25 -23.74 5.02 -3.86
C SER A 25 -22.51 4.79 -2.98
N ILE A 26 -21.47 5.61 -3.14
CA ILE A 26 -20.24 5.51 -2.32
C ILE A 26 -20.55 5.78 -0.85
N LEU A 27 -21.26 6.87 -0.55
CA LEU A 27 -21.61 7.23 0.83
C LEU A 27 -22.45 6.14 1.49
N THR A 28 -23.42 5.55 0.78
CA THR A 28 -24.25 4.46 1.29
C THR A 28 -23.40 3.21 1.58
N ALA A 29 -22.51 2.82 0.66
CA ALA A 29 -21.62 1.68 0.85
C ALA A 29 -20.72 1.85 2.08
N VAL A 30 -20.11 3.03 2.23
CA VAL A 30 -19.25 3.36 3.36
C VAL A 30 -20.05 3.39 4.67
N THR A 31 -21.22 4.00 4.68
CA THR A 31 -22.07 4.08 5.88
C THR A 31 -22.51 2.69 6.34
N LEU A 32 -22.95 1.83 5.42
CA LEU A 32 -23.35 0.46 5.75
C LEU A 32 -22.17 -0.38 6.27
N ALA A 33 -20.97 -0.11 5.77
CA ALA A 33 -19.75 -0.78 6.24
C ALA A 33 -19.33 -0.28 7.64
N ILE A 34 -19.48 1.02 7.95
CA ILE A 34 -19.16 1.57 9.28
C ILE A 34 -20.07 0.97 10.36
N PHE A 35 -21.34 0.73 10.03
CA PHE A 35 -22.29 0.09 10.97
C PHE A 35 -22.22 -1.44 10.96
N ASP A 36 -21.22 -2.06 10.32
CA ASP A 36 -21.03 -3.51 10.20
C ASP A 36 -22.28 -4.27 9.66
N ILE A 37 -23.16 -3.58 8.93
CA ILE A 37 -24.37 -4.18 8.32
C ILE A 37 -23.98 -5.08 7.15
N ILE A 38 -23.04 -4.63 6.32
CA ILE A 38 -22.50 -5.40 5.20
C ILE A 38 -21.01 -5.15 5.04
N PRO A 39 -20.22 -6.15 4.59
CA PRO A 39 -18.83 -5.93 4.24
C PRO A 39 -18.69 -4.86 3.17
N ILE A 40 -17.69 -3.97 3.32
CA ILE A 40 -17.46 -2.85 2.38
C ILE A 40 -17.37 -3.31 0.93
N VAL A 41 -16.76 -4.48 0.67
CA VAL A 41 -16.63 -5.06 -0.68
C VAL A 41 -18.01 -5.32 -1.30
N VAL A 42 -18.93 -5.88 -0.52
CA VAL A 42 -20.30 -6.15 -0.97
C VAL A 42 -21.04 -4.84 -1.25
N GLY A 43 -20.90 -3.85 -0.35
CA GLY A 43 -21.48 -2.52 -0.52
C GLY A 43 -21.02 -1.83 -1.80
N VAL A 44 -19.72 -1.87 -2.08
CA VAL A 44 -19.14 -1.27 -3.29
C VAL A 44 -19.62 -2.01 -4.56
N ILE A 45 -19.66 -3.34 -4.56
CA ILE A 45 -20.15 -4.12 -5.70
C ILE A 45 -21.63 -3.79 -5.98
N LEU A 46 -22.48 -3.75 -4.96
CA LEU A 46 -23.88 -3.36 -5.10
C LEU A 46 -24.04 -1.93 -5.63
N GLY A 47 -23.18 -1.01 -5.16
CA GLY A 47 -23.12 0.36 -5.65
C GLY A 47 -22.80 0.44 -7.14
N VAL A 48 -21.79 -0.30 -7.59
CA VAL A 48 -21.42 -0.36 -9.02
C VAL A 48 -22.56 -0.97 -9.86
N ILE A 49 -23.20 -2.04 -9.38
CA ILE A 49 -24.36 -2.63 -10.06
C ILE A 49 -25.49 -1.61 -10.18
N ALA A 50 -25.80 -0.87 -9.13
CA ALA A 50 -26.84 0.17 -9.16
C ALA A 50 -26.52 1.28 -10.18
N LEU A 51 -25.25 1.69 -10.29
CA LEU A 51 -24.80 2.68 -11.27
C LEU A 51 -24.86 2.17 -12.71
N LEU A 52 -24.59 0.89 -12.93
CA LEU A 52 -24.73 0.25 -14.24
C LEU A 52 -26.21 0.13 -14.65
N LEU A 53 -27.09 -0.28 -13.73
CA LEU A 53 -28.53 -0.42 -13.98
C LEU A 53 -29.19 0.95 -14.23
N SER A 54 -28.76 1.98 -13.52
CA SER A 54 -29.24 3.36 -13.74
C SER A 54 -28.62 4.04 -14.97
N LYS A 55 -27.72 3.34 -15.67
CA LYS A 55 -27.01 3.83 -16.88
C LYS A 55 -26.21 5.11 -16.65
N VAL A 56 -25.82 5.38 -15.41
CA VAL A 56 -24.91 6.49 -15.06
C VAL A 56 -23.50 6.21 -15.58
N ILE A 57 -23.09 4.94 -15.54
CA ILE A 57 -21.85 4.45 -16.13
C ILE A 57 -22.15 3.31 -17.11
N THR A 58 -21.37 3.22 -18.16
CA THR A 58 -21.45 2.11 -19.10
C THR A 58 -20.53 0.97 -18.67
N PRO A 59 -20.82 -0.29 -19.06
CA PRO A 59 -19.92 -1.42 -18.78
C PRO A 59 -18.49 -1.20 -19.27
N ASN A 60 -18.33 -0.55 -20.43
CA ASN A 60 -17.01 -0.26 -21.00
C ASN A 60 -16.23 0.75 -20.13
N GLU A 61 -16.89 1.80 -19.63
CA GLU A 61 -16.27 2.76 -18.71
C GLU A 61 -15.89 2.09 -17.40
N ALA A 62 -16.77 1.28 -16.82
CA ALA A 62 -16.47 0.52 -15.61
C ALA A 62 -15.25 -0.39 -15.81
N TYR A 63 -15.20 -1.13 -16.92
CA TYR A 63 -14.09 -2.03 -17.23
C TYR A 63 -12.78 -1.29 -17.52
N SER A 64 -12.81 -0.18 -18.23
CA SER A 64 -11.63 0.63 -18.55
C SER A 64 -11.06 1.35 -17.33
N SER A 65 -11.88 1.59 -16.31
CA SER A 65 -11.45 2.19 -15.04
C SER A 65 -10.68 1.22 -14.13
N ILE A 66 -10.71 -0.09 -14.45
CA ILE A 66 -9.99 -1.09 -13.68
C ILE A 66 -8.49 -1.03 -14.01
N HIS A 67 -7.67 -0.79 -13.01
CA HIS A 67 -6.22 -0.84 -13.12
C HIS A 67 -5.72 -2.30 -13.17
N TRP A 68 -5.94 -2.97 -14.31
CA TRP A 68 -5.58 -4.38 -14.52
C TRP A 68 -4.14 -4.70 -14.19
N GLN A 69 -3.24 -3.75 -14.43
CA GLN A 69 -1.82 -3.90 -14.09
C GLN A 69 -1.62 -4.21 -12.61
N VAL A 70 -2.35 -3.51 -11.72
CA VAL A 70 -2.26 -3.73 -10.27
C VAL A 70 -2.79 -5.11 -9.91
N ILE A 71 -3.94 -5.52 -10.47
CA ILE A 71 -4.54 -6.83 -10.21
C ILE A 71 -3.62 -7.96 -10.65
N ILE A 72 -3.06 -7.86 -11.86
CA ILE A 72 -2.14 -8.88 -12.40
C ILE A 72 -0.87 -8.97 -11.55
N VAL A 73 -0.31 -7.83 -11.13
CA VAL A 73 0.87 -7.80 -10.27
C VAL A 73 0.57 -8.46 -8.92
N ILE A 74 -0.54 -8.13 -8.27
CA ILE A 74 -0.95 -8.77 -7.01
C ILE A 74 -1.10 -10.29 -7.21
N ALA A 75 -1.83 -10.71 -8.25
CA ALA A 75 -2.03 -12.12 -8.55
C ALA A 75 -0.71 -12.86 -8.82
N ALA A 76 0.25 -12.23 -9.49
CA ALA A 76 1.57 -12.80 -9.77
C ALA A 76 2.44 -12.94 -8.49
N PHE A 77 2.25 -12.07 -7.49
CA PHE A 77 3.01 -12.14 -6.25
C PHE A 77 2.40 -13.07 -5.18
N LEU A 78 1.11 -13.43 -5.28
CA LEU A 78 0.50 -14.39 -4.36
C LEU A 78 1.27 -15.72 -4.26
N PRO A 79 1.72 -16.34 -5.37
CA PRO A 79 2.52 -17.57 -5.30
C PRO A 79 3.90 -17.37 -4.68
N MET A 80 4.41 -16.15 -4.61
CA MET A 80 5.74 -15.86 -4.06
C MET A 80 5.83 -16.18 -2.57
N GLY A 81 4.78 -15.89 -1.80
CA GLY A 81 4.70 -16.30 -0.39
C GLY A 81 4.76 -17.84 -0.21
N ALA A 82 4.03 -18.56 -1.08
CA ALA A 82 4.08 -20.02 -1.09
C ALA A 82 5.45 -20.57 -1.53
N ALA A 83 6.12 -19.91 -2.47
CA ALA A 83 7.46 -20.28 -2.91
C ALA A 83 8.51 -20.08 -1.80
N ILE A 84 8.43 -18.98 -1.05
CA ILE A 84 9.30 -18.70 0.10
C ILE A 84 9.18 -19.82 1.14
N GLN A 85 7.95 -20.23 1.47
CA GLN A 85 7.71 -21.34 2.41
C GLN A 85 8.21 -22.68 1.87
N ARG A 86 7.95 -23.00 0.60
CA ARG A 86 8.38 -24.28 -0.01
C ARG A 86 9.89 -24.39 -0.19
N THR A 87 10.59 -23.30 -0.38
CA THR A 87 12.06 -23.28 -0.51
C THR A 87 12.77 -23.27 0.85
N GLY A 88 12.04 -23.08 1.95
CA GLY A 88 12.63 -22.95 3.29
C GLY A 88 13.40 -21.65 3.48
N LEU A 89 13.21 -20.67 2.60
CA LEU A 89 13.86 -19.36 2.70
C LEU A 89 13.40 -18.62 3.95
N ASP A 90 12.15 -18.80 4.34
CA ASP A 90 11.57 -18.32 5.59
C ASP A 90 12.32 -18.85 6.82
N ILE A 91 12.71 -20.12 6.82
CA ILE A 91 13.49 -20.76 7.90
C ILE A 91 14.90 -20.15 7.94
N ILE A 92 15.54 -19.93 6.79
CA ILE A 92 16.87 -19.33 6.71
C ILE A 92 16.84 -17.88 7.24
N ILE A 93 15.84 -17.11 6.83
CA ILE A 93 15.64 -15.73 7.28
C ILE A 93 15.35 -15.71 8.80
N SER A 94 14.44 -16.57 9.27
CA SER A 94 14.11 -16.69 10.70
C SER A 94 15.33 -17.07 11.55
N ASN A 95 16.12 -18.04 11.12
CA ASN A 95 17.31 -18.45 11.85
C ASN A 95 18.37 -17.33 11.89
N SER A 96 18.53 -16.61 10.78
CA SER A 96 19.45 -15.46 10.73
C SER A 96 19.01 -14.34 11.66
N ILE A 97 17.72 -14.05 11.68
CA ILE A 97 17.12 -13.04 12.57
C ILE A 97 17.17 -13.55 14.03
N SER A 98 16.83 -14.82 14.29
CA SER A 98 16.86 -15.40 15.65
C SER A 98 18.26 -15.33 16.26
N SER A 99 19.31 -15.54 15.48
CA SER A 99 20.68 -15.41 15.95
C SER A 99 21.01 -13.99 16.42
N PHE A 100 20.41 -12.99 15.76
CA PHE A 100 20.58 -11.59 16.14
C PHE A 100 19.65 -11.20 17.30
N VAL A 101 18.49 -11.79 17.36
CA VAL A 101 17.40 -11.50 18.29
C VAL A 101 17.66 -12.07 19.69
N ASN A 102 18.34 -13.21 19.81
CA ASN A 102 18.73 -13.79 21.11
C ASN A 102 19.65 -12.87 21.94
N LEU A 103 20.12 -11.77 21.36
CA LEU A 103 20.84 -10.71 22.05
C LEU A 103 19.93 -9.71 22.78
N PHE A 104 18.61 -9.73 22.50
CA PHE A 104 17.65 -8.76 23.02
C PHE A 104 16.60 -9.44 23.91
N PRO A 105 16.06 -8.74 24.93
CA PRO A 105 14.95 -9.24 25.73
C PRO A 105 13.72 -9.56 24.85
N ALA A 106 12.99 -10.62 25.17
CA ALA A 106 11.82 -11.06 24.42
C ALA A 106 10.74 -9.98 24.27
N ASP A 107 10.61 -9.09 25.25
CA ASP A 107 9.63 -8.01 25.26
C ASP A 107 9.90 -6.94 24.19
N ILE A 108 11.15 -6.75 23.79
CA ILE A 108 11.57 -5.74 22.80
C ILE A 108 11.51 -6.30 21.38
N LEU A 109 11.51 -7.62 21.24
CA LEU A 109 11.60 -8.31 19.99
C LEU A 109 10.56 -7.89 18.94
N PRO A 110 9.23 -7.85 19.25
CA PRO A 110 8.24 -7.46 18.25
C PRO A 110 8.42 -6.01 17.78
N TYR A 111 8.83 -5.10 18.67
CA TYR A 111 9.13 -3.71 18.31
C TYR A 111 10.35 -3.60 17.38
N LEU A 112 11.37 -4.38 17.65
CA LEU A 112 12.58 -4.42 16.82
C LEU A 112 12.29 -4.96 15.42
N LEU A 113 11.50 -6.03 15.33
CA LEU A 113 11.07 -6.60 14.05
C LEU A 113 10.19 -5.61 13.28
N LEU A 114 9.25 -4.97 13.95
CA LEU A 114 8.41 -3.94 13.33
C LEU A 114 9.25 -2.77 12.79
N ALA A 115 10.21 -2.30 13.59
CA ALA A 115 11.12 -1.22 13.20
C ALA A 115 11.97 -1.61 11.99
N LEU A 116 12.49 -2.83 11.97
CA LEU A 116 13.30 -3.36 10.87
C LEU A 116 12.49 -3.50 9.58
N ILE A 117 11.29 -4.11 9.67
CA ILE A 117 10.38 -4.27 8.53
C ILE A 117 10.00 -2.93 7.95
N TYR A 118 9.62 -1.97 8.80
CA TYR A 118 9.31 -0.61 8.36
C TYR A 118 10.50 0.04 7.66
N PHE A 119 11.68 -0.03 8.26
CA PHE A 119 12.89 0.59 7.72
C PHE A 119 13.30 0.01 6.36
N ILE A 120 13.30 -1.33 6.23
CA ILE A 120 13.59 -2.00 4.96
C ILE A 120 12.55 -1.60 3.90
N THR A 121 11.26 -1.59 4.26
CA THR A 121 10.19 -1.20 3.35
C THR A 121 10.33 0.24 2.90
N MET A 122 10.68 1.16 3.81
CA MET A 122 10.91 2.58 3.52
C MET A 122 12.09 2.78 2.55
N ILE A 123 13.18 2.02 2.69
CA ILE A 123 14.29 2.09 1.74
C ILE A 123 13.89 1.52 0.38
N LEU A 124 13.18 0.39 0.38
CA LEU A 124 12.80 -0.30 -0.85
C LEU A 124 11.82 0.55 -1.70
N THR A 125 10.91 1.28 -1.05
CA THR A 125 9.94 2.14 -1.75
C THR A 125 10.58 3.36 -2.41
N GLU A 126 11.80 3.74 -2.02
CA GLU A 126 12.55 4.81 -2.70
C GLU A 126 13.10 4.41 -4.08
N ILE A 127 13.19 3.09 -4.33
CA ILE A 127 13.74 2.52 -5.58
C ILE A 127 12.60 1.92 -6.42
N ALA A 128 11.66 1.23 -5.77
CA ALA A 128 10.52 0.59 -6.39
C ALA A 128 9.23 1.42 -6.18
N SER A 129 8.19 1.18 -6.98
CA SER A 129 6.91 1.83 -6.72
C SER A 129 6.30 1.37 -5.40
N ASN A 130 5.54 2.26 -4.73
CA ASN A 130 4.90 1.99 -3.44
C ASN A 130 4.07 0.70 -3.47
N ALA A 131 3.27 0.49 -4.53
CA ALA A 131 2.46 -0.70 -4.71
C ALA A 131 3.33 -1.97 -4.85
N ALA A 132 4.40 -1.94 -5.66
CA ALA A 132 5.30 -3.07 -5.82
C ALA A 132 6.01 -3.42 -4.51
N THR A 133 6.47 -2.41 -3.77
CA THR A 133 7.10 -2.59 -2.47
C THR A 133 6.16 -3.23 -1.46
N ALA A 134 4.92 -2.74 -1.35
CA ALA A 134 3.92 -3.32 -0.45
C ALA A 134 3.62 -4.78 -0.80
N ILE A 135 3.48 -5.10 -2.10
CA ILE A 135 3.21 -6.45 -2.57
C ILE A 135 4.36 -7.41 -2.26
N ILE A 136 5.60 -6.97 -2.44
CA ILE A 136 6.80 -7.79 -2.17
C ILE A 136 6.98 -8.01 -0.66
N MET A 137 6.84 -6.95 0.13
CA MET A 137 7.10 -7.01 1.56
C MET A 137 6.02 -7.71 2.35
N THR A 138 4.75 -7.67 1.91
CA THR A 138 3.64 -8.29 2.63
C THR A 138 3.83 -9.79 2.88
N PRO A 139 4.09 -10.67 1.88
CA PRO A 139 4.27 -12.10 2.15
C PRO A 139 5.50 -12.40 3.02
N ILE A 140 6.59 -11.64 2.86
CA ILE A 140 7.79 -11.77 3.71
C ILE A 140 7.44 -11.46 5.16
N THR A 141 6.71 -10.38 5.36
CA THR A 141 6.29 -9.90 6.69
C THR A 141 5.32 -10.87 7.37
N LEU A 142 4.37 -11.43 6.62
CA LEU A 142 3.44 -12.46 7.13
C LEU A 142 4.18 -13.72 7.56
N SER A 143 5.14 -14.18 6.77
CA SER A 143 5.96 -15.34 7.11
C SER A 143 6.79 -15.09 8.37
N LEU A 144 7.40 -13.92 8.50
CA LEU A 144 8.14 -13.54 9.70
C LEU A 144 7.24 -13.49 10.95
N ALA A 145 6.08 -12.83 10.88
CA ALA A 145 5.15 -12.76 12.00
C ALA A 145 4.69 -14.15 12.44
N ALA A 146 4.36 -15.04 11.48
CA ALA A 146 3.95 -16.40 11.76
C ALA A 146 5.06 -17.22 12.41
N ASN A 147 6.32 -17.08 11.97
CA ASN A 147 7.47 -17.82 12.51
C ASN A 147 7.79 -17.43 13.96
N PHE A 148 7.54 -16.17 14.34
CA PHE A 148 7.73 -15.71 15.72
C PHE A 148 6.47 -15.78 16.58
N GLY A 149 5.33 -16.21 16.01
CA GLY A 149 4.06 -16.35 16.73
C GLY A 149 3.38 -15.02 17.08
N PHE A 150 3.67 -13.93 16.34
CA PHE A 150 3.07 -12.63 16.55
C PHE A 150 1.81 -12.42 15.68
N ASP A 151 0.91 -11.53 16.12
CA ASP A 151 -0.21 -11.09 15.27
C ASP A 151 0.36 -10.39 14.02
N PRO A 152 -0.02 -10.81 12.80
CA PRO A 152 0.47 -10.21 11.56
C PRO A 152 -0.05 -8.78 11.33
N LYS A 153 -1.14 -8.36 11.97
CA LYS A 153 -1.78 -7.06 11.70
C LYS A 153 -0.84 -5.86 11.87
N PRO A 154 -0.14 -5.66 13.01
CA PRO A 154 0.75 -4.51 13.16
C PRO A 154 1.84 -4.47 12.10
N PHE A 155 2.35 -5.62 11.69
CA PHE A 155 3.39 -5.71 10.67
C PHE A 155 2.87 -5.38 9.27
N ILE A 156 1.64 -5.78 8.92
CA ILE A 156 1.00 -5.40 7.65
C ILE A 156 0.80 -3.88 7.59
N PHE A 157 0.32 -3.26 8.68
CA PHE A 157 0.19 -1.81 8.74
C PHE A 157 1.53 -1.09 8.64
N ALA A 158 2.58 -1.65 9.25
CA ALA A 158 3.93 -1.11 9.11
C ALA A 158 4.40 -1.10 7.64
N VAL A 159 4.15 -2.18 6.89
CA VAL A 159 4.45 -2.25 5.46
C VAL A 159 3.64 -1.23 4.67
N CYS A 160 2.34 -1.10 4.94
CA CYS A 160 1.46 -0.15 4.24
C CYS A 160 1.91 1.30 4.43
N TYR A 161 2.22 1.69 5.68
CA TYR A 161 2.68 3.04 5.98
C TYR A 161 4.09 3.30 5.44
N ALA A 162 5.00 2.34 5.60
CA ALA A 162 6.37 2.47 5.11
C ALA A 162 6.43 2.55 3.58
N ALA A 163 5.65 1.73 2.87
CA ALA A 163 5.58 1.76 1.42
C ALA A 163 5.04 3.09 0.88
N SER A 164 4.25 3.81 1.68
CA SER A 164 3.72 5.13 1.34
C SER A 164 4.67 6.28 1.75
N ALA A 165 5.71 6.00 2.55
CA ALA A 165 6.65 6.99 3.08
C ALA A 165 7.84 7.23 2.14
N SER A 166 7.57 7.52 0.88
CA SER A 166 8.57 7.74 -0.18
C SER A 166 8.85 9.23 -0.37
N PHE A 167 9.73 9.79 0.47
CA PHE A 167 10.03 11.22 0.50
C PHE A 167 11.50 11.54 0.21
N ILE A 168 12.39 10.55 0.26
CA ILE A 168 13.85 10.76 0.22
C ILE A 168 14.32 10.98 -1.21
N THR A 169 13.62 10.41 -2.20
CA THR A 169 13.99 10.54 -3.61
C THR A 169 12.87 11.11 -4.47
N PRO A 170 13.21 11.85 -5.56
CA PRO A 170 12.20 12.30 -6.49
C PRO A 170 11.58 11.15 -7.29
N VAL A 171 12.25 10.00 -7.38
CA VAL A 171 11.83 8.85 -8.21
C VAL A 171 10.85 7.93 -7.46
N GLY A 172 10.92 7.90 -6.13
CA GLY A 172 10.13 6.98 -5.32
C GLY A 172 8.61 7.17 -5.44
N TYR A 173 8.14 8.38 -5.78
CA TYR A 173 6.72 8.65 -5.98
C TYR A 173 6.48 9.56 -7.18
N GLN A 174 5.41 9.28 -7.95
CA GLN A 174 5.10 10.04 -9.18
C GLN A 174 4.92 11.53 -8.94
N THR A 175 4.28 11.91 -7.83
CA THR A 175 4.09 13.33 -7.48
C THR A 175 5.40 14.04 -7.22
N ASN A 176 6.37 13.38 -6.58
CA ASN A 176 7.70 13.93 -6.36
C ASN A 176 8.39 14.21 -7.71
N LEU A 177 8.29 13.26 -8.64
CA LEU A 177 8.86 13.39 -9.98
C LEU A 177 8.20 14.50 -10.79
N MET A 178 6.88 14.69 -10.66
CA MET A 178 6.14 15.76 -11.36
C MET A 178 6.57 17.16 -10.90
N VAL A 179 6.94 17.32 -9.64
CA VAL A 179 7.35 18.63 -9.08
C VAL A 179 8.85 18.88 -9.27
N PHE A 180 9.64 17.80 -9.43
CA PHE A 180 11.10 17.86 -9.53
C PHE A 180 11.58 18.76 -10.67
N GLY A 181 11.05 18.58 -11.88
CA GLY A 181 11.45 19.37 -13.05
C GLY A 181 10.97 20.82 -12.99
N PRO A 182 9.66 21.08 -12.90
CA PRO A 182 9.12 22.44 -12.87
C PRO A 182 9.56 23.27 -11.66
N GLY A 183 9.80 22.61 -10.51
CA GLY A 183 10.20 23.28 -9.28
C GLY A 183 11.70 23.64 -9.21
N GLY A 184 12.52 23.17 -10.17
CA GLY A 184 13.96 23.42 -10.18
C GLY A 184 14.69 22.80 -8.99
N TYR A 185 14.11 21.79 -8.34
CA TYR A 185 14.69 21.10 -7.20
C TYR A 185 15.89 20.26 -7.60
N ARG A 186 16.84 20.13 -6.66
CA ARG A 186 17.96 19.21 -6.78
C ARG A 186 17.66 17.92 -6.02
N TYR A 187 18.31 16.84 -6.41
CA TYR A 187 18.20 15.55 -5.71
C TYR A 187 18.54 15.67 -4.22
N SER A 188 19.54 16.50 -3.90
CA SER A 188 19.95 16.79 -2.53
C SER A 188 18.87 17.46 -1.67
N ASP A 189 17.95 18.17 -2.27
CA ASP A 189 16.90 18.88 -1.53
C ASP A 189 15.86 17.87 -1.01
N TYR A 190 15.56 16.84 -1.80
CA TYR A 190 14.73 15.72 -1.36
C TYR A 190 15.36 14.97 -0.20
N ILE A 191 16.65 14.67 -0.26
CA ILE A 191 17.36 13.97 0.84
C ILE A 191 17.34 14.82 2.11
N LYS A 192 17.61 16.12 2.02
CA LYS A 192 17.66 17.02 3.19
C LYS A 192 16.32 17.12 3.93
N VAL A 193 15.21 17.09 3.21
CA VAL A 193 13.85 17.21 3.80
C VAL A 193 13.24 15.83 4.00
N GLY A 194 13.37 14.94 3.03
CA GLY A 194 12.73 13.64 3.03
C GLY A 194 13.30 12.68 4.05
N LEU A 195 14.64 12.68 4.24
CA LEU A 195 15.28 11.76 5.20
C LEU A 195 14.87 12.06 6.65
N PRO A 196 14.92 13.31 7.15
CA PRO A 196 14.43 13.62 8.49
C PRO A 196 12.93 13.29 8.64
N LEU A 197 12.12 13.61 7.63
CA LEU A 197 10.68 13.31 7.64
C LEU A 197 10.43 11.80 7.69
N GLY A 198 11.12 11.02 6.86
CA GLY A 198 11.02 9.56 6.86
C GLY A 198 11.42 8.95 8.20
N LEU A 199 12.49 9.44 8.82
CA LEU A 199 12.91 8.99 10.15
C LEU A 199 11.89 9.35 11.25
N ILE A 200 11.31 10.53 11.21
CA ILE A 200 10.25 10.92 12.14
C ILE A 200 9.05 9.98 11.99
N LEU A 201 8.60 9.75 10.76
CA LEU A 201 7.48 8.85 10.49
C LEU A 201 7.79 7.41 10.90
N TRP A 202 9.02 6.94 10.69
CA TRP A 202 9.48 5.65 11.16
C TRP A 202 9.34 5.51 12.68
N ILE A 203 9.89 6.47 13.45
CA ILE A 203 9.82 6.47 14.92
C ILE A 203 8.36 6.53 15.39
N VAL A 204 7.57 7.44 14.83
CA VAL A 204 6.14 7.60 15.17
C VAL A 204 5.38 6.31 14.89
N SER A 205 5.60 5.67 13.73
CA SER A 205 4.92 4.44 13.36
C SER A 205 5.28 3.27 14.26
N VAL A 206 6.57 3.12 14.62
CA VAL A 206 7.04 2.06 15.54
C VAL A 206 6.40 2.19 16.93
N ILE A 207 6.10 3.40 17.36
CA ILE A 207 5.45 3.64 18.66
C ILE A 207 3.93 3.48 18.55
N MET A 208 3.32 4.09 17.53
CA MET A 208 1.86 4.18 17.44
C MET A 208 1.19 2.90 16.93
N ILE A 209 1.82 2.17 16.02
CA ILE A 209 1.21 0.94 15.47
C ILE A 209 0.91 -0.08 16.59
N PRO A 210 1.84 -0.42 17.50
CA PRO A 210 1.56 -1.38 18.57
C PRO A 210 0.57 -0.86 19.62
N MET A 211 0.40 0.44 19.75
CA MET A 211 -0.62 1.02 20.66
C MET A 211 -2.04 0.78 20.14
N ILE A 212 -2.23 0.73 18.82
CA ILE A 212 -3.53 0.52 18.16
C ILE A 212 -3.77 -0.96 17.88
N TRP A 213 -2.74 -1.66 17.44
CA TRP A 213 -2.75 -3.10 17.13
C TRP A 213 -1.64 -3.78 17.95
N PRO A 214 -1.95 -4.35 19.11
CA PRO A 214 -0.98 -5.11 19.92
C PRO A 214 -0.45 -6.33 19.15
N PHE A 215 0.77 -6.78 19.54
CA PHE A 215 1.44 -7.94 18.95
C PHE A 215 0.84 -9.26 19.35
#